data_f91bf6197d4327e880f44867fcf14dcf
#
_entry.id   f91bf6197d4327e880f44867fcf14dcf
#
_cell.length_a   1.000
_cell.length_b   1.000
_cell.length_c   1.000
_cell.angle_alpha   90.00
_cell.angle_beta   90.00
_cell.angle_gamma   90.00
#
_symmetry.space_group_name_H-M   'P 1'
#
loop_
_entity.id
_entity.type
_entity.pdbx_description
1 polymer ?
#
loop_
_entity_poly.entity_id
_entity_poly.type
_entity_poly.pdbx_seq_one_letter_code
_entity_poly.pdbx_strand_id
1 'polypeptide(L)'
;MTDRYLQVITGRGPNSDPRLASTIWNREWTAGEHGGFAFTTETARVDVVNPRATRHLRVFAGGSRTIGDRELIESKLKALPHCAVILTSRTNGASAAVRDATMRLGFRLEVWTAKTDRYPTAEDAYFARDEEMIRSADRVLAFWDGESAGTAHELTYARRLSKPIDLVVVHRGQSPNRYPSGDAA
;
A
#
# COMPACT_ATOMS: atom_id res chain seq x y z
N MET A 1 0.13 -36.46 -12.31
CA MET A 1 0.41 -35.17 -11.66
C MET A 1 -0.08 -34.08 -12.59
N THR A 2 -1.12 -33.36 -12.22
CA THR A 2 -1.74 -32.34 -13.05
C THR A 2 -1.13 -30.99 -12.65
N ASP A 3 -0.23 -30.47 -13.49
CA ASP A 3 0.32 -29.13 -13.28
C ASP A 3 -0.74 -28.09 -13.68
N ARG A 4 -1.16 -27.27 -12.73
CA ARG A 4 -2.08 -26.16 -12.97
C ARG A 4 -1.28 -24.89 -13.21
N TYR A 5 -1.32 -24.39 -14.42
CA TYR A 5 -0.74 -23.08 -14.76
C TYR A 5 -1.83 -22.03 -14.88
N LEU A 6 -1.72 -20.95 -14.12
CA LEU A 6 -2.57 -19.78 -14.23
C LEU A 6 -1.90 -18.79 -15.20
N GLN A 7 -2.42 -18.65 -16.40
CA GLN A 7 -1.94 -17.65 -17.34
C GLN A 7 -2.95 -16.52 -17.44
N VAL A 8 -2.59 -15.34 -16.95
CA VAL A 8 -3.37 -14.11 -17.13
C VAL A 8 -3.05 -13.57 -18.53
N ILE A 9 -3.98 -13.74 -19.46
CA ILE A 9 -3.84 -13.16 -20.80
C ILE A 9 -4.55 -11.81 -20.81
N THR A 10 -3.77 -10.72 -20.75
CA THR A 10 -4.25 -9.37 -21.04
C THR A 10 -4.11 -9.11 -22.52
N GLY A 11 -5.15 -9.39 -23.31
CA GLY A 11 -5.16 -9.13 -24.74
C GLY A 11 -6.53 -8.64 -25.19
N ARG A 12 -6.58 -7.53 -25.93
CA ARG A 12 -7.77 -7.10 -26.67
C ARG A 12 -7.90 -7.95 -27.93
N GLY A 13 -8.89 -8.83 -27.98
CA GLY A 13 -9.31 -9.42 -29.24
C GLY A 13 -10.07 -8.40 -30.09
N PRO A 14 -10.12 -8.55 -31.43
CA PRO A 14 -10.70 -7.58 -32.36
C PRO A 14 -12.22 -7.34 -32.21
N ASN A 15 -12.92 -8.08 -31.35
CA ASN A 15 -14.36 -7.96 -31.12
C ASN A 15 -14.75 -8.01 -29.64
N SER A 16 -13.89 -7.55 -28.73
CA SER A 16 -14.21 -7.57 -27.31
C SER A 16 -15.07 -6.36 -26.92
N ASP A 17 -16.26 -6.62 -26.41
CA ASP A 17 -17.08 -5.62 -25.71
C ASP A 17 -16.26 -5.04 -24.55
N PRO A 18 -16.06 -3.72 -24.48
CA PRO A 18 -15.30 -3.08 -23.40
C PRO A 18 -15.84 -3.32 -22.01
N ARG A 19 -17.07 -3.86 -21.88
CA ARG A 19 -17.70 -4.27 -20.61
C ARG A 19 -17.26 -5.64 -20.11
N LEU A 20 -16.53 -6.43 -20.92
CA LEU A 20 -16.05 -7.78 -20.59
C LEU A 20 -14.53 -7.84 -20.39
N ALA A 21 -13.88 -6.77 -20.01
CA ALA A 21 -12.43 -6.61 -19.99
C ALA A 21 -11.68 -7.42 -18.90
N SER A 22 -12.29 -8.41 -18.27
CA SER A 22 -11.62 -9.30 -17.31
C SER A 22 -12.20 -10.70 -17.31
N THR A 23 -12.09 -11.41 -18.43
CA THR A 23 -12.42 -12.83 -18.45
C THR A 23 -11.15 -13.61 -18.09
N ILE A 24 -11.13 -14.23 -16.91
CA ILE A 24 -10.08 -15.18 -16.52
C ILE A 24 -10.44 -16.52 -17.16
N TRP A 25 -9.57 -16.99 -18.07
CA TRP A 25 -9.70 -18.31 -18.65
C TRP A 25 -8.87 -19.30 -17.84
N ASN A 26 -9.52 -20.24 -17.17
CA ASN A 26 -8.85 -21.45 -16.67
C ASN A 26 -8.74 -22.44 -17.82
N ARG A 27 -7.52 -22.78 -18.21
CA ARG A 27 -7.25 -23.88 -19.15
C ARG A 27 -6.62 -25.03 -18.37
N GLU A 28 -7.29 -26.18 -18.34
CA GLU A 28 -6.66 -27.44 -17.95
C GLU A 28 -6.12 -28.13 -19.21
N TRP A 29 -4.85 -28.51 -19.15
CA TRP A 29 -4.18 -29.23 -20.23
C TRP A 29 -4.05 -30.68 -19.83
N THR A 30 -4.56 -31.58 -20.65
CA THR A 30 -4.29 -33.01 -20.54
C THR A 30 -3.50 -33.44 -21.76
N ALA A 31 -2.35 -34.10 -21.56
CA ALA A 31 -1.58 -34.70 -22.64
C ALA A 31 -2.25 -36.04 -23.01
N GLY A 32 -2.71 -36.14 -24.24
CA GLY A 32 -3.18 -37.39 -24.81
C GLY A 32 -2.02 -38.29 -25.28
N GLU A 33 -2.18 -39.59 -25.25
CA GLU A 33 -1.16 -40.59 -25.60
C GLU A 33 -0.61 -40.51 -27.06
N HIS A 34 -1.16 -39.65 -27.91
CA HIS A 34 -0.75 -39.49 -29.32
C HIS A 34 -0.39 -38.05 -29.69
N GLY A 35 0.01 -37.23 -28.75
CA GLY A 35 0.51 -35.87 -29.03
C GLY A 35 -0.56 -34.89 -29.52
N GLY A 36 -1.84 -35.22 -29.44
CA GLY A 36 -2.97 -34.34 -29.74
C GLY A 36 -3.44 -33.60 -28.48
N PHE A 37 -3.72 -32.32 -28.62
CA PHE A 37 -4.29 -31.49 -27.54
C PHE A 37 -5.81 -31.49 -27.67
N ALA A 38 -6.52 -32.00 -26.66
CA ALA A 38 -7.97 -31.87 -26.57
C ALA A 38 -8.32 -30.67 -25.66
N PHE A 39 -9.24 -29.84 -26.13
CA PHE A 39 -9.77 -28.72 -25.34
C PHE A 39 -11.13 -29.11 -24.77
N THR A 40 -11.22 -29.16 -23.45
CA THR A 40 -12.52 -29.19 -22.77
C THR A 40 -12.87 -27.78 -22.31
N THR A 41 -13.90 -27.21 -22.86
CA THR A 41 -14.49 -25.95 -22.37
C THR A 41 -15.46 -26.30 -21.25
N GLU A 42 -14.99 -26.27 -20.01
CA GLU A 42 -15.87 -26.25 -18.87
C GLU A 42 -16.28 -24.78 -18.62
N THR A 43 -17.57 -24.51 -18.73
CA THR A 43 -18.13 -23.18 -18.47
C THR A 43 -18.08 -22.96 -16.97
N ALA A 44 -16.93 -22.50 -16.47
CA ALA A 44 -16.85 -22.01 -15.10
C ALA A 44 -17.81 -20.81 -14.97
N ARG A 45 -18.74 -20.88 -14.03
CA ARG A 45 -19.50 -19.71 -13.60
C ARG A 45 -18.48 -18.70 -13.11
N VAL A 46 -18.21 -17.70 -13.93
CA VAL A 46 -17.45 -16.53 -13.50
C VAL A 46 -18.40 -15.77 -12.59
N ASP A 47 -18.22 -15.84 -11.29
CA ASP A 47 -18.79 -14.86 -10.40
C ASP A 47 -18.32 -13.50 -10.91
N VAL A 48 -19.27 -12.70 -11.39
CA VAL A 48 -19.01 -11.35 -11.88
C VAL A 48 -18.42 -10.60 -10.68
N VAL A 49 -17.09 -10.54 -10.62
CA VAL A 49 -16.38 -9.74 -9.64
C VAL A 49 -16.86 -8.31 -9.88
N ASN A 50 -17.67 -7.81 -8.96
CA ASN A 50 -18.18 -6.45 -8.99
C ASN A 50 -17.00 -5.50 -9.31
N PRO A 51 -16.99 -4.76 -10.41
CA PRO A 51 -15.88 -3.85 -10.75
C PRO A 51 -15.66 -2.76 -9.69
N ARG A 52 -16.58 -2.59 -8.73
CA ARG A 52 -16.37 -1.82 -7.50
C ARG A 52 -15.50 -2.54 -6.46
N ALA A 53 -15.21 -3.86 -6.60
CA ALA A 53 -14.47 -4.66 -5.63
C ALA A 53 -12.94 -4.65 -5.85
N THR A 54 -12.42 -4.00 -6.87
CA THR A 54 -10.98 -3.86 -7.11
C THR A 54 -10.39 -2.55 -6.62
N ARG A 55 -11.05 -1.88 -5.66
CA ARG A 55 -10.42 -0.73 -5.01
C ARG A 55 -9.23 -1.22 -4.19
N HIS A 56 -8.03 -0.86 -4.63
CA HIS A 56 -6.80 -1.15 -3.88
C HIS A 56 -6.89 -0.58 -2.47
N LEU A 57 -6.50 -1.38 -1.47
CA LEU A 57 -6.40 -0.93 -0.09
C LEU A 57 -5.42 0.25 -0.02
N ARG A 58 -5.86 1.39 0.43
CA ARG A 58 -5.04 2.59 0.61
C ARG A 58 -4.62 2.69 2.07
N VAL A 59 -3.32 2.67 2.32
CA VAL A 59 -2.75 2.68 3.67
C VAL A 59 -1.91 3.94 3.86
N PHE A 60 -2.34 4.83 4.76
CA PHE A 60 -1.44 5.85 5.28
C PHE A 60 -0.38 5.16 6.13
N ALA A 61 0.89 5.37 5.83
CA ALA A 61 2.01 4.84 6.62
C ALA A 61 3.02 5.96 6.91
N GLY A 62 3.28 6.19 8.18
CA GLY A 62 4.15 7.28 8.62
C GLY A 62 4.36 7.28 10.12
N GLY A 63 4.85 8.41 10.66
CA GLY A 63 5.03 8.56 12.09
C GLY A 63 6.23 9.41 12.48
N SER A 64 6.77 9.14 13.67
CA SER A 64 7.77 9.95 14.34
C SER A 64 9.08 10.05 13.56
N ARG A 65 9.64 11.26 13.53
CA ARG A 65 10.92 11.54 12.86
C ARG A 65 12.12 10.85 13.49
N THR A 66 11.98 10.44 14.75
CA THR A 66 13.00 9.69 15.51
C THR A 66 13.08 8.21 15.16
N ILE A 67 12.08 7.67 14.43
CA ILE A 67 11.99 6.26 14.10
C ILE A 67 12.54 6.03 12.69
N GLY A 68 13.61 5.22 12.60
CA GLY A 68 14.25 4.84 11.35
C GLY A 68 14.52 3.34 11.26
N ASP A 69 13.86 2.53 12.09
CA ASP A 69 14.01 1.07 12.12
C ASP A 69 13.45 0.45 10.84
N ARG A 70 14.36 0.13 9.90
CA ARG A 70 14.02 -0.38 8.58
C ARG A 70 13.40 -1.76 8.64
N GLU A 71 13.94 -2.63 9.48
CA GLU A 71 13.50 -4.03 9.57
C GLU A 71 12.10 -4.11 10.15
N LEU A 72 11.84 -3.35 11.21
CA LEU A 72 10.51 -3.24 11.82
C LEU A 72 9.49 -2.71 10.80
N ILE A 73 9.80 -1.59 10.13
CA ILE A 73 8.89 -0.97 9.15
C ILE A 73 8.64 -1.93 7.98
N GLU A 74 9.69 -2.56 7.45
CA GLU A 74 9.57 -3.52 6.36
C GLU A 74 8.73 -4.74 6.77
N SER A 75 8.90 -5.26 7.98
CA SER A 75 8.10 -6.37 8.50
C SER A 75 6.61 -6.04 8.57
N LYS A 76 6.26 -4.81 8.96
CA LYS A 76 4.87 -4.35 9.03
C LYS A 76 4.27 -4.12 7.63
N LEU A 77 5.04 -3.59 6.70
CA LEU A 77 4.58 -3.44 5.30
C LEU A 77 4.38 -4.79 4.62
N LYS A 78 5.24 -5.79 4.85
CA LYS A 78 5.09 -7.16 4.31
C LYS A 78 3.80 -7.85 4.75
N ALA A 79 3.22 -7.45 5.88
CA ALA A 79 1.94 -7.97 6.35
C ALA A 79 0.72 -7.40 5.60
N LEU A 80 0.91 -6.38 4.75
CA LEU A 80 -0.15 -5.79 3.94
C LEU A 80 -0.38 -6.59 2.65
N PRO A 81 -1.59 -6.56 2.08
CA PRO A 81 -1.83 -7.13 0.76
C PRO A 81 -0.93 -6.49 -0.31
N HIS A 82 -0.34 -7.29 -1.19
CA HIS A 82 0.57 -6.80 -2.24
C HIS A 82 -0.04 -5.75 -3.18
N CYS A 83 -1.35 -5.73 -3.31
CA CYS A 83 -2.06 -4.72 -4.09
C CYS A 83 -2.31 -3.41 -3.33
N ALA A 84 -1.83 -3.27 -2.09
CA ALA A 84 -2.00 -2.04 -1.33
C ALA A 84 -1.26 -0.87 -1.97
N VAL A 85 -1.83 0.33 -1.79
CA VAL A 85 -1.21 1.61 -2.14
C VAL A 85 -0.78 2.28 -0.84
N ILE A 86 0.49 2.56 -0.71
CA ILE A 86 1.06 3.19 0.47
C ILE A 86 1.11 4.71 0.26
N LEU A 87 0.43 5.43 1.14
CA LEU A 87 0.44 6.89 1.18
C LEU A 87 1.39 7.34 2.29
N THR A 88 2.34 8.19 1.97
CA THR A 88 3.28 8.72 2.98
C THR A 88 3.75 10.13 2.61
N SER A 89 4.38 10.79 3.55
CA SER A 89 4.89 12.15 3.36
C SER A 89 6.36 12.16 2.93
N ARG A 90 6.88 13.35 2.59
CA ARG A 90 8.31 13.57 2.32
C ARG A 90 9.15 13.78 3.57
N THR A 91 8.57 13.73 4.75
CA THR A 91 9.31 13.92 6.01
C THR A 91 10.36 12.83 6.26
N ASN A 92 11.30 13.14 7.14
CA ASN A 92 12.35 12.20 7.58
C ASN A 92 11.79 11.17 8.59
N GLY A 93 12.66 10.30 9.10
CA GLY A 93 12.32 9.27 10.08
C GLY A 93 11.41 8.18 9.51
N ALA A 94 10.33 7.86 10.21
CA ALA A 94 9.42 6.77 9.82
C ALA A 94 8.94 6.91 8.37
N SER A 95 8.53 8.11 7.93
CA SER A 95 8.07 8.31 6.55
C SER A 95 9.17 8.06 5.51
N ALA A 96 10.43 8.42 5.79
CA ALA A 96 11.55 8.11 4.90
C ALA A 96 11.79 6.60 4.82
N ALA A 97 11.81 5.91 5.95
CA ALA A 97 11.99 4.46 6.00
C ALA A 97 10.81 3.71 5.34
N VAL A 98 9.58 4.22 5.48
CA VAL A 98 8.41 3.70 4.77
C VAL A 98 8.58 3.83 3.26
N ARG A 99 9.02 4.99 2.74
CA ARG A 99 9.28 5.16 1.29
C ARG A 99 10.28 4.14 0.77
N ASP A 100 11.41 4.01 1.46
CA ASP A 100 12.47 3.08 1.07
C ASP A 100 11.99 1.62 1.08
N ALA A 101 11.29 1.21 2.14
CA ALA A 101 10.76 -0.13 2.26
C ALA A 101 9.66 -0.40 1.21
N THR A 102 8.77 0.57 0.97
CA THR A 102 7.71 0.47 -0.04
C THR A 102 8.28 0.23 -1.43
N MET A 103 9.34 0.96 -1.81
CA MET A 103 10.02 0.78 -3.10
C MET A 103 10.70 -0.60 -3.19
N ARG A 104 11.42 -1.03 -2.13
CA ARG A 104 12.07 -2.35 -2.12
C ARG A 104 11.08 -3.51 -2.21
N LEU A 105 9.91 -3.38 -1.58
CA LEU A 105 8.87 -4.41 -1.57
C LEU A 105 7.97 -4.38 -2.81
N GLY A 106 8.12 -3.39 -3.69
CA GLY A 106 7.35 -3.29 -4.92
C GLY A 106 5.90 -2.84 -4.73
N PHE A 107 5.54 -2.23 -3.61
CA PHE A 107 4.22 -1.63 -3.43
C PHE A 107 4.04 -0.35 -4.25
N ARG A 108 2.79 -0.02 -4.59
CA ARG A 108 2.48 1.31 -5.10
C ARG A 108 2.70 2.35 -4.02
N LEU A 109 3.40 3.43 -4.37
CA LEU A 109 3.75 4.50 -3.47
C LEU A 109 3.13 5.83 -3.94
N GLU A 110 2.44 6.52 -3.04
CA GLU A 110 2.01 7.90 -3.22
C GLU A 110 2.71 8.78 -2.17
N VAL A 111 3.56 9.69 -2.63
CA VAL A 111 4.28 10.62 -1.75
C VAL A 111 3.61 11.99 -1.79
N TRP A 112 3.16 12.45 -0.64
CA TRP A 112 2.45 13.70 -0.50
C TRP A 112 3.36 14.81 0.03
N THR A 113 3.28 15.98 -0.59
CA THR A 113 4.05 17.17 -0.21
C THR A 113 3.12 18.21 0.40
N ALA A 114 3.55 18.84 1.50
CA ALA A 114 2.81 19.96 2.09
C ALA A 114 2.87 21.18 1.18
N LYS A 115 1.74 21.90 1.08
CA LYS A 115 1.61 23.13 0.30
C LYS A 115 1.81 24.33 1.22
N THR A 116 3.06 24.57 1.62
CA THR A 116 3.41 25.60 2.62
C THR A 116 3.06 27.02 2.19
N ASP A 117 2.92 27.26 0.91
CA ASP A 117 2.48 28.53 0.32
C ASP A 117 1.00 28.86 0.55
N ARG A 118 0.21 27.89 1.02
CA ARG A 118 -1.25 28.00 1.21
C ARG A 118 -1.68 28.15 2.65
N TYR A 119 -0.75 28.08 3.59
CA TYR A 119 -1.04 28.08 5.02
C TYR A 119 -0.21 29.13 5.76
N PRO A 120 -0.71 29.69 6.87
CA PRO A 120 0.00 30.72 7.65
C PRO A 120 1.34 30.21 8.19
N THR A 121 1.42 28.93 8.56
CA THR A 121 2.64 28.31 9.05
C THR A 121 2.95 27.01 8.29
N ALA A 122 4.22 26.62 8.28
CA ALA A 122 4.62 25.33 7.72
C ALA A 122 3.99 24.16 8.48
N GLU A 123 3.78 24.31 9.78
CA GLU A 123 3.15 23.29 10.63
C GLU A 123 1.69 23.05 10.23
N ASP A 124 0.92 24.12 10.01
CA ASP A 124 -0.47 24.00 9.53
C ASP A 124 -0.52 23.27 8.18
N ALA A 125 0.42 23.57 7.29
CA ALA A 125 0.51 22.86 6.00
C ALA A 125 0.84 21.38 6.16
N TYR A 126 1.68 21.02 7.13
CA TYR A 126 1.99 19.62 7.43
C TYR A 126 0.78 18.88 7.98
N PHE A 127 0.08 19.46 8.94
CA PHE A 127 -1.15 18.87 9.50
C PHE A 127 -2.23 18.73 8.42
N ALA A 128 -2.46 19.75 7.62
CA ALA A 128 -3.46 19.68 6.55
C ALA A 128 -3.16 18.58 5.53
N ARG A 129 -1.88 18.41 5.14
CA ARG A 129 -1.44 17.31 4.27
C ARG A 129 -1.73 15.96 4.92
N ASP A 130 -1.37 15.76 6.19
CA ASP A 130 -1.53 14.49 6.88
C ASP A 130 -3.01 14.14 7.07
N GLU A 131 -3.84 15.13 7.38
CA GLU A 131 -5.29 14.98 7.44
C GLU A 131 -5.89 14.56 6.10
N GLU A 132 -5.44 15.15 5.00
CA GLU A 132 -5.92 14.81 3.66
C GLU A 132 -5.49 13.39 3.27
N MET A 133 -4.26 12.98 3.58
CA MET A 133 -3.79 11.60 3.38
C MET A 133 -4.61 10.60 4.20
N ILE A 134 -4.81 10.86 5.50
CA ILE A 134 -5.58 9.97 6.38
C ILE A 134 -7.03 9.89 5.92
N ARG A 135 -7.63 10.99 5.47
CA ARG A 135 -8.99 10.99 4.92
C ARG A 135 -9.09 10.10 3.68
N SER A 136 -8.10 10.13 2.80
CA SER A 136 -8.05 9.35 1.56
C SER A 136 -7.64 7.89 1.76
N ALA A 137 -7.09 7.53 2.91
CA ALA A 137 -6.70 6.18 3.26
C ALA A 137 -7.87 5.36 3.82
N ASP A 138 -7.79 4.04 3.66
CA ASP A 138 -8.73 3.08 4.26
C ASP A 138 -8.27 2.65 5.65
N ARG A 139 -6.94 2.72 5.92
CA ARG A 139 -6.29 2.27 7.15
C ARG A 139 -5.07 3.14 7.43
N VAL A 140 -4.69 3.23 8.70
CA VAL A 140 -3.51 3.95 9.18
C VAL A 140 -2.52 2.96 9.81
N LEU A 141 -1.26 2.99 9.36
CA LEU A 141 -0.12 2.31 9.97
C LEU A 141 0.81 3.38 10.52
N ALA A 142 0.81 3.56 11.85
CA ALA A 142 1.56 4.62 12.51
C ALA A 142 2.71 4.05 13.36
N PHE A 143 3.90 4.61 13.18
CA PHE A 143 5.09 4.34 13.98
C PHE A 143 5.32 5.52 14.95
N TRP A 144 5.13 5.30 16.24
CA TRP A 144 5.13 6.37 17.23
C TRP A 144 6.14 6.15 18.35
N ASP A 145 6.91 7.18 18.69
CA ASP A 145 7.87 7.18 19.79
C ASP A 145 7.25 7.51 21.16
N GLY A 146 5.93 7.75 21.20
CA GLY A 146 5.19 8.15 22.40
C GLY A 146 5.20 9.65 22.69
N GLU A 147 6.04 10.44 21.99
CA GLU A 147 6.27 11.85 22.27
C GLU A 147 5.94 12.78 21.12
N SER A 148 6.09 12.33 19.87
CA SER A 148 5.90 13.15 18.66
C SER A 148 4.47 13.73 18.58
N ALA A 149 4.36 15.06 18.68
CA ALA A 149 3.07 15.75 18.57
C ALA A 149 2.41 15.58 17.19
N GLY A 150 3.21 15.57 16.11
CA GLY A 150 2.70 15.32 14.76
C GLY A 150 2.03 13.95 14.65
N THR A 151 2.68 12.90 15.15
CA THR A 151 2.10 11.55 15.15
C THR A 151 0.88 11.44 16.07
N ALA A 152 0.89 12.13 17.22
CA ALA A 152 -0.28 12.20 18.09
C ALA A 152 -1.47 12.88 17.39
N HIS A 153 -1.22 13.94 16.59
CA HIS A 153 -2.23 14.60 15.77
C HIS A 153 -2.80 13.63 14.71
N GLU A 154 -1.94 12.94 13.95
CA GLU A 154 -2.33 11.92 12.96
C GLU A 154 -3.26 10.86 13.57
N LEU A 155 -2.88 10.30 14.73
CA LEU A 155 -3.66 9.29 15.45
C LEU A 155 -5.01 9.83 15.93
N THR A 156 -5.03 11.05 16.45
CA THR A 156 -6.25 11.72 16.90
C THR A 156 -7.21 11.94 15.73
N TYR A 157 -6.69 12.42 14.61
CA TYR A 157 -7.48 12.65 13.41
C TYR A 157 -8.03 11.33 12.82
N ALA A 158 -7.20 10.29 12.75
CA ALA A 158 -7.62 8.97 12.29
C ALA A 158 -8.76 8.39 13.17
N ARG A 159 -8.67 8.54 14.50
CA ARG A 159 -9.74 8.12 15.43
C ARG A 159 -11.04 8.88 15.20
N ARG A 160 -10.98 10.19 14.97
CA ARG A 160 -12.16 11.01 14.64
C ARG A 160 -12.88 10.54 13.38
N LEU A 161 -12.12 10.01 12.41
CA LEU A 161 -12.67 9.44 11.17
C LEU A 161 -13.00 7.94 11.30
N SER A 162 -12.89 7.34 12.48
CA SER A 162 -13.10 5.92 12.73
C SER A 162 -12.28 5.02 11.79
N LYS A 163 -11.07 5.45 11.41
CA LYS A 163 -10.16 4.65 10.58
C LYS A 163 -9.57 3.51 11.40
N PRO A 164 -9.42 2.30 10.85
CA PRO A 164 -8.60 1.26 11.45
C PRO A 164 -7.16 1.74 11.62
N ILE A 165 -6.59 1.57 12.82
CA ILE A 165 -5.24 2.03 13.16
C ILE A 165 -4.40 0.85 13.62
N ASP A 166 -3.30 0.60 12.93
CA ASP A 166 -2.21 -0.27 13.36
C ASP A 166 -1.13 0.63 13.97
N LEU A 167 -1.12 0.72 15.29
CA LEU A 167 -0.15 1.52 16.02
C LEU A 167 1.05 0.66 16.45
N VAL A 168 2.24 1.08 16.04
CA VAL A 168 3.52 0.50 16.45
C VAL A 168 4.24 1.51 17.34
N VAL A 169 4.31 1.21 18.64
CA VAL A 169 5.04 2.06 19.59
C VAL A 169 6.50 1.60 19.64
N VAL A 170 7.43 2.55 19.42
CA VAL A 170 8.87 2.30 19.43
C VAL A 170 9.52 3.21 20.47
N HIS A 171 9.92 2.65 21.59
CA HIS A 171 10.56 3.41 22.65
C HIS A 171 11.99 3.82 22.27
N ARG A 172 12.40 5.05 22.66
CA ARG A 172 13.78 5.53 22.48
C ARG A 172 14.76 4.56 23.13
N GLY A 173 15.71 4.04 22.36
CA GLY A 173 16.72 3.08 22.82
C GLY A 173 16.58 1.68 22.20
N GLN A 174 15.47 1.36 21.54
CA GLN A 174 15.26 0.07 20.87
C GLN A 174 15.47 0.13 19.35
N SER A 175 15.73 1.31 18.77
CA SER A 175 15.96 1.44 17.32
C SER A 175 17.45 1.38 17.01
N PRO A 176 17.96 0.30 16.38
CA PRO A 176 19.38 0.14 16.07
C PRO A 176 19.90 1.06 14.94
N ASN A 177 19.02 1.72 14.19
CA ASN A 177 19.42 2.54 13.03
C ASN A 177 18.71 3.90 13.04
N ARG A 178 19.39 4.94 13.53
CA ARG A 178 18.97 6.33 13.31
C ARG A 178 19.31 6.73 11.87
N TYR A 179 18.34 7.24 11.13
CA TYR A 179 18.63 8.06 9.95
C TYR A 179 19.47 9.25 10.42
N PRO A 180 20.60 9.55 9.80
CA PRO A 180 21.29 10.79 10.10
C PRO A 180 20.33 11.95 9.86
N SER A 181 20.17 12.79 10.87
CA SER A 181 19.52 14.09 10.72
C SER A 181 20.39 14.86 9.73
N GLY A 182 19.99 14.87 8.46
CA GLY A 182 20.61 15.72 7.46
C GLY A 182 20.18 17.15 7.75
N ASP A 183 20.90 17.83 8.60
CA ASP A 183 21.01 19.27 8.56
C ASP A 183 21.75 19.61 7.28
N ALA A 184 21.00 19.78 6.21
CA ALA A 184 21.50 20.37 4.99
C ALA A 184 21.13 21.85 5.02
N ALA A 185 22.16 22.67 5.10
CA ALA A 185 22.17 24.09 4.90
C ALA A 185 21.45 24.53 3.61
#